data_8f5e9ef19ca789a1dc90d755a23dfe95
#
_entry.id   8f5e9ef19ca789a1dc90d755a23dfe95
#
_cell.length_a   1.000
_cell.length_b   1.000
_cell.length_c   1.000
_cell.angle_alpha   90.00
_cell.angle_beta   90.00
_cell.angle_gamma   90.00
#
_symmetry.space_group_name_H-M   'P 1'
#
loop_
_entity.id
_entity.type
_entity.pdbx_description
1 polymer ?
#
loop_
_entity_poly.entity_id
_entity_poly.type
_entity_poly.pdbx_seq_one_letter_code
_entity_poly.pdbx_strand_id
1 'polypeptide(L)'
;SNGAVVHTASGRTKSYASLVGTARTIPMPAKARVRIKAPSERRWEGKRMPSVDLVPMTTGTAIYGADMTLPGMKVAVISRPPVWGGKVVSVDDSLALKVPGVERVVRIPESPLPSAFFPLGGVAVIAKNTWAAIRGRDALRITWEGGPNATYDSTAYKATLLASVRAPGKAGRAVGDVP
;
A
#
# COMPACT_ATOMS: atom_id res chain seq x y z
N SER A 1 -20.32 -27.39 -4.13
CA SER A 1 -20.95 -26.07 -4.08
C SER A 1 -21.40 -25.76 -2.64
N ASN A 2 -21.65 -24.51 -2.31
CA ASN A 2 -22.08 -24.06 -0.96
C ASN A 2 -21.09 -24.42 0.16
N GLY A 3 -19.78 -24.24 -0.05
CA GLY A 3 -18.76 -24.43 0.98
C GLY A 3 -18.43 -25.90 1.27
N ALA A 4 -18.80 -26.82 0.40
CA ALA A 4 -18.56 -28.24 0.56
C ALA A 4 -18.04 -28.92 -0.71
N VAL A 5 -17.27 -29.98 -0.50
CA VAL A 5 -16.83 -30.92 -1.53
C VAL A 5 -17.70 -32.17 -1.43
N VAL A 6 -18.27 -32.60 -2.55
CA VAL A 6 -19.09 -33.80 -2.65
C VAL A 6 -18.36 -34.81 -3.54
N HIS A 7 -18.19 -36.04 -3.04
CA HIS A 7 -17.69 -37.14 -3.83
C HIS A 7 -18.90 -37.82 -4.49
N THR A 8 -19.06 -37.59 -5.82
CA THR A 8 -20.26 -37.98 -6.55
C THR A 8 -20.55 -39.47 -6.53
N ALA A 9 -19.53 -40.32 -6.59
CA ALA A 9 -19.72 -41.78 -6.60
C ALA A 9 -20.24 -42.37 -5.28
N SER A 10 -19.92 -41.76 -4.12
CA SER A 10 -20.32 -42.26 -2.80
C SER A 10 -21.28 -41.33 -2.05
N GLY A 11 -21.63 -40.17 -2.61
CA GLY A 11 -22.46 -39.16 -1.93
C GLY A 11 -21.84 -38.49 -0.69
N ARG A 12 -20.63 -38.90 -0.31
CA ARG A 12 -19.97 -38.34 0.88
C ARG A 12 -19.65 -36.86 0.69
N THR A 13 -19.93 -36.06 1.71
CA THR A 13 -19.69 -34.60 1.71
C THR A 13 -18.77 -34.20 2.84
N LYS A 14 -17.85 -33.28 2.56
CA LYS A 14 -17.01 -32.62 3.56
C LYS A 14 -17.01 -31.11 3.34
N SER A 15 -17.09 -30.32 4.42
CA SER A 15 -16.98 -28.86 4.32
C SER A 15 -15.56 -28.43 3.92
N TYR A 16 -15.43 -27.27 3.27
CA TYR A 16 -14.10 -26.72 2.97
C TYR A 16 -13.30 -26.52 4.25
N ALA A 17 -13.93 -26.05 5.33
CA ALA A 17 -13.26 -25.87 6.62
C ALA A 17 -12.62 -27.16 7.14
N SER A 18 -13.32 -28.32 7.05
CA SER A 18 -12.78 -29.61 7.48
C SER A 18 -11.64 -30.14 6.61
N LEU A 19 -11.46 -29.58 5.41
CA LEU A 19 -10.43 -30.00 4.45
C LEU A 19 -9.17 -29.13 4.48
N VAL A 20 -9.18 -28.00 5.19
CA VAL A 20 -8.05 -27.04 5.20
C VAL A 20 -6.73 -27.71 5.61
N GLY A 21 -6.74 -28.53 6.68
CA GLY A 21 -5.52 -29.22 7.14
C GLY A 21 -4.92 -30.14 6.06
N THR A 22 -5.78 -30.93 5.41
CA THR A 22 -5.33 -31.82 4.32
C THR A 22 -4.92 -31.03 3.08
N ALA A 23 -5.68 -29.99 2.72
CA ALA A 23 -5.36 -29.16 1.54
C ALA A 23 -3.99 -28.50 1.62
N ARG A 24 -3.54 -28.12 2.82
CA ARG A 24 -2.21 -27.52 3.03
C ARG A 24 -1.05 -28.46 2.74
N THR A 25 -1.26 -29.77 2.79
CA THR A 25 -0.22 -30.80 2.52
C THR A 25 -0.21 -31.26 1.08
N ILE A 26 -1.23 -30.90 0.29
CA ILE A 26 -1.32 -31.30 -1.13
C ILE A 26 -0.52 -30.30 -1.98
N PRO A 27 0.41 -30.79 -2.84
CA PRO A 27 1.12 -29.91 -3.75
C PRO A 27 0.16 -29.18 -4.70
N MET A 28 0.46 -27.92 -4.98
CA MET A 28 -0.32 -27.13 -5.95
C MET A 28 -0.29 -27.82 -7.32
N PRO A 29 -1.46 -28.00 -7.98
CA PRO A 29 -1.50 -28.60 -9.31
C PRO A 29 -0.74 -27.74 -10.32
N ALA A 30 -0.03 -28.38 -11.26
CA ALA A 30 0.63 -27.66 -12.34
C ALA A 30 -0.38 -26.81 -13.14
N LYS A 31 0.03 -25.62 -13.57
CA LYS A 31 -0.85 -24.67 -14.30
C LYS A 31 -1.55 -25.30 -15.50
N ALA A 32 -0.89 -26.20 -16.22
CA ALA A 32 -1.45 -26.94 -17.35
C ALA A 32 -2.62 -27.88 -16.97
N ARG A 33 -2.76 -28.23 -15.68
CA ARG A 33 -3.87 -29.09 -15.18
C ARG A 33 -5.06 -28.28 -14.69
N VAL A 34 -4.96 -26.95 -14.61
CA VAL A 34 -6.03 -26.08 -14.15
C VAL A 34 -6.95 -25.75 -15.34
N ARG A 35 -8.14 -26.30 -15.32
CA ARG A 35 -9.17 -25.96 -16.31
C ARG A 35 -9.83 -24.63 -15.96
N ILE A 36 -9.72 -23.67 -16.82
CA ILE A 36 -10.46 -22.41 -16.73
C ILE A 36 -11.88 -22.66 -17.27
N LYS A 37 -12.89 -22.16 -16.55
CA LYS A 37 -14.29 -22.25 -16.99
C LYS A 37 -14.48 -21.55 -18.34
N ALA A 38 -15.20 -22.20 -19.25
CA ALA A 38 -15.64 -21.56 -20.48
C ALA A 38 -16.59 -20.38 -20.18
N PRO A 39 -16.73 -19.38 -21.05
CA PRO A 39 -17.62 -18.23 -20.82
C PRO A 39 -19.06 -18.66 -20.46
N SER A 40 -19.57 -19.69 -21.08
CA SER A 40 -20.91 -20.25 -20.80
C SER A 40 -21.08 -20.87 -19.41
N GLU A 41 -19.98 -21.24 -18.76
CA GLU A 41 -19.97 -21.80 -17.40
C GLU A 41 -19.79 -20.71 -16.30
N ARG A 42 -19.56 -19.46 -16.71
CA ARG A 42 -19.29 -18.33 -15.81
C ARG A 42 -20.60 -17.66 -15.43
N ARG A 43 -21.17 -18.06 -14.32
CA ARG A 43 -22.51 -17.60 -13.92
C ARG A 43 -22.61 -16.16 -13.43
N TRP A 44 -21.49 -15.53 -13.07
CA TRP A 44 -21.47 -14.19 -12.48
C TRP A 44 -20.93 -13.10 -13.42
N GLU A 45 -20.28 -13.50 -14.50
CA GLU A 45 -19.75 -12.58 -15.49
C GLU A 45 -20.90 -11.85 -16.21
N GLY A 46 -20.78 -10.53 -16.37
CA GLY A 46 -21.80 -9.69 -16.97
C GLY A 46 -23.08 -9.47 -16.13
N LYS A 47 -23.12 -9.95 -14.88
CA LYS A 47 -24.25 -9.74 -13.96
C LYS A 47 -23.91 -8.71 -12.89
N ARG A 48 -24.89 -7.89 -12.55
CA ARG A 48 -24.75 -6.97 -11.42
C ARG A 48 -24.64 -7.77 -10.12
N MET A 49 -23.52 -7.61 -9.43
CA MET A 49 -23.29 -8.19 -8.11
C MET A 49 -23.20 -7.06 -7.09
N PRO A 50 -24.03 -7.06 -6.03
CA PRO A 50 -23.81 -6.12 -4.93
C PRO A 50 -22.49 -6.45 -4.21
N SER A 51 -21.78 -5.42 -3.76
CA SER A 51 -20.63 -5.62 -2.88
C SER A 51 -21.10 -6.23 -1.55
N VAL A 52 -20.38 -7.24 -1.07
CA VAL A 52 -20.68 -7.89 0.23
C VAL A 52 -20.50 -6.92 1.39
N ASP A 53 -19.65 -5.91 1.21
CA ASP A 53 -19.32 -4.91 2.23
C ASP A 53 -20.17 -3.63 2.11
N LEU A 54 -21.12 -3.59 1.16
CA LEU A 54 -21.89 -2.37 0.87
C LEU A 54 -22.66 -1.87 2.10
N VAL A 55 -23.32 -2.75 2.81
CA VAL A 55 -24.13 -2.39 3.98
C VAL A 55 -23.26 -1.82 5.10
N PRO A 56 -22.20 -2.48 5.56
CA PRO A 56 -21.27 -1.90 6.53
C PRO A 56 -20.69 -0.54 6.11
N MET A 57 -20.33 -0.38 4.83
CA MET A 57 -19.78 0.88 4.31
C MET A 57 -20.81 2.01 4.37
N THR A 58 -22.06 1.76 3.96
CA THR A 58 -23.11 2.78 3.90
C THR A 58 -23.74 3.11 5.23
N THR A 59 -23.64 2.21 6.22
CA THR A 59 -24.15 2.42 7.59
C THR A 59 -23.08 2.89 8.57
N GLY A 60 -21.84 3.05 8.14
CA GLY A 60 -20.73 3.47 9.00
C GLY A 60 -20.25 2.41 10.01
N THR A 61 -20.61 1.14 9.80
CA THR A 61 -20.18 0.02 10.67
C THR A 61 -18.97 -0.71 10.12
N ALA A 62 -18.51 -0.38 8.90
CA ALA A 62 -17.26 -0.92 8.34
C ALA A 62 -16.06 -0.40 9.14
N ILE A 63 -15.15 -1.31 9.47
CA ILE A 63 -13.89 -0.98 10.16
C ILE A 63 -12.77 -0.99 9.14
N TYR A 64 -12.09 0.15 8.98
CA TYR A 64 -10.94 0.30 8.10
C TYR A 64 -9.63 0.34 8.90
N GLY A 65 -8.50 0.31 8.20
CA GLY A 65 -7.19 0.32 8.86
C GLY A 65 -6.97 1.52 9.80
N ALA A 66 -7.53 2.70 9.47
CA ALA A 66 -7.44 3.88 10.33
C ALA A 66 -8.29 3.80 11.61
N ASP A 67 -9.31 2.93 11.62
CA ASP A 67 -10.22 2.75 12.75
C ASP A 67 -9.73 1.68 13.74
N MET A 68 -8.70 0.93 13.35
CA MET A 68 -8.16 -0.15 14.18
C MET A 68 -7.45 0.41 15.40
N THR A 69 -7.83 -0.08 16.56
CA THR A 69 -7.21 0.25 17.85
C THR A 69 -6.89 -1.02 18.62
N LEU A 70 -5.72 -1.05 19.27
CA LEU A 70 -5.28 -2.15 20.13
C LEU A 70 -4.86 -1.60 21.48
N PRO A 71 -4.97 -2.39 22.58
CA PRO A 71 -4.46 -1.98 23.88
C PRO A 71 -2.98 -1.60 23.81
N GLY A 72 -2.64 -0.41 24.29
CA GLY A 72 -1.27 0.09 24.27
C GLY A 72 -0.75 0.58 22.90
N MET A 73 -1.59 0.57 21.86
CA MET A 73 -1.21 1.08 20.53
C MET A 73 -0.75 2.53 20.61
N LYS A 74 0.29 2.83 19.85
CA LYS A 74 0.84 4.17 19.67
C LYS A 74 0.64 4.62 18.23
N VAL A 75 0.65 5.93 18.02
CA VAL A 75 0.56 6.54 16.71
C VAL A 75 1.93 7.09 16.32
N ALA A 76 2.35 6.83 15.10
CA ALA A 76 3.56 7.42 14.53
C ALA A 76 3.19 8.34 13.35
N VAL A 77 3.72 9.56 13.37
CA VAL A 77 3.63 10.50 12.24
C VAL A 77 5.05 10.78 11.77
N ILE A 78 5.25 10.70 10.45
CA ILE A 78 6.58 10.76 9.85
C ILE A 78 6.77 12.09 9.12
N SER A 79 7.91 12.76 9.40
CA SER A 79 8.45 13.83 8.57
C SER A 79 9.32 13.22 7.48
N ARG A 80 8.99 13.51 6.23
CA ARG A 80 9.71 13.00 5.05
C ARG A 80 10.62 14.07 4.46
N PRO A 81 11.69 13.69 3.76
CA PRO A 81 12.49 14.63 2.99
C PRO A 81 11.61 15.44 2.02
N PRO A 82 11.88 16.75 1.83
CA PRO A 82 11.09 17.60 0.95
C PRO A 82 11.23 17.24 -0.53
N VAL A 83 12.30 16.53 -0.89
CA VAL A 83 12.56 16.07 -2.25
C VAL A 83 12.88 14.57 -2.26
N TRP A 84 12.57 13.92 -3.38
CA TRP A 84 12.87 12.51 -3.59
C TRP A 84 14.39 12.25 -3.57
N GLY A 85 14.80 11.33 -2.73
CA GLY A 85 16.23 11.02 -2.53
C GLY A 85 16.92 11.91 -1.52
N GLY A 86 16.20 12.83 -0.87
CA GLY A 86 16.70 13.61 0.23
C GLY A 86 16.98 12.74 1.45
N LYS A 87 17.92 13.18 2.30
CA LYS A 87 18.35 12.44 3.50
C LYS A 87 18.30 13.32 4.73
N VAL A 88 18.16 12.69 5.89
CA VAL A 88 18.27 13.36 7.18
C VAL A 88 19.75 13.57 7.49
N VAL A 89 20.18 14.79 7.65
CA VAL A 89 21.54 15.14 8.16
C VAL A 89 21.53 15.16 9.68
N SER A 90 20.67 15.99 10.27
CA SER A 90 20.55 16.10 11.72
C SER A 90 19.10 16.30 12.15
N VAL A 91 18.82 15.95 13.40
CA VAL A 91 17.51 16.10 14.03
C VAL A 91 17.71 16.73 15.40
N ASP A 92 17.04 17.86 15.65
CA ASP A 92 16.83 18.38 16.99
C ASP A 92 15.37 18.10 17.39
N ASP A 93 15.19 17.17 18.30
CA ASP A 93 13.91 16.72 18.82
C ASP A 93 13.53 17.33 20.18
N SER A 94 14.36 18.22 20.69
CA SER A 94 14.23 18.81 22.03
C SER A 94 12.87 19.47 22.29
N LEU A 95 12.28 20.12 21.28
CA LEU A 95 10.95 20.72 21.35
C LEU A 95 9.84 19.68 21.13
N ALA A 96 10.07 18.73 20.26
CA ALA A 96 9.10 17.67 19.99
C ALA A 96 8.83 16.81 21.24
N LEU A 97 9.87 16.48 21.99
CA LEU A 97 9.77 15.69 23.22
C LEU A 97 9.07 16.44 24.37
N LYS A 98 8.96 17.79 24.30
CA LYS A 98 8.19 18.60 25.26
C LYS A 98 6.70 18.64 24.95
N VAL A 99 6.27 18.18 23.79
CA VAL A 99 4.83 18.15 23.42
C VAL A 99 4.12 17.07 24.25
N PRO A 100 3.06 17.43 24.99
CA PRO A 100 2.34 16.45 25.81
C PRO A 100 1.82 15.27 24.98
N GLY A 101 2.15 14.06 25.41
CA GLY A 101 1.75 12.82 24.74
C GLY A 101 2.76 12.29 23.71
N VAL A 102 3.79 13.03 23.33
CA VAL A 102 4.94 12.51 22.59
C VAL A 102 5.78 11.63 23.51
N GLU A 103 6.20 10.50 23.02
CA GLU A 103 6.98 9.51 23.79
C GLU A 103 8.42 9.40 23.28
N ARG A 104 8.61 9.41 21.96
CA ARG A 104 9.96 9.33 21.37
C ARG A 104 9.97 9.77 19.91
N VAL A 105 11.18 10.08 19.45
CA VAL A 105 11.50 10.37 18.05
C VAL A 105 12.43 9.29 17.53
N VAL A 106 12.19 8.81 16.31
CA VAL A 106 12.96 7.73 15.70
C VAL A 106 13.36 8.11 14.28
N ARG A 107 14.64 8.04 13.97
CA ARG A 107 15.12 8.16 12.59
C ARG A 107 14.84 6.86 11.83
N ILE A 108 14.22 6.98 10.67
CA ILE A 108 13.96 5.88 9.73
C ILE A 108 15.05 5.94 8.67
N PRO A 109 15.84 4.87 8.49
CA PRO A 109 16.87 4.84 7.45
C PRO A 109 16.29 4.94 6.05
N GLU A 110 17.03 5.57 5.17
CA GLU A 110 16.70 5.70 3.75
C GLU A 110 17.04 4.41 3.00
N SER A 111 16.26 4.10 1.97
CA SER A 111 16.59 3.06 0.99
C SER A 111 17.36 3.65 -0.18
N PRO A 112 18.29 2.90 -0.79
CA PRO A 112 18.96 3.31 -2.03
C PRO A 112 17.95 3.60 -3.15
N LEU A 113 18.27 4.53 -4.04
CA LEU A 113 17.48 4.79 -5.23
C LEU A 113 17.89 3.83 -6.39
N PRO A 114 16.93 3.35 -7.17
CA PRO A 114 15.47 3.50 -7.05
C PRO A 114 14.91 2.68 -5.86
N SER A 115 14.16 3.34 -4.99
CA SER A 115 13.67 2.73 -3.74
C SER A 115 12.60 1.64 -3.94
N ALA A 116 12.05 1.51 -5.14
CA ALA A 116 10.92 0.60 -5.41
C ALA A 116 9.81 0.75 -4.35
N PHE A 117 9.50 -0.31 -3.59
CA PHE A 117 8.51 -0.30 -2.51
C PHE A 117 9.13 -0.15 -1.11
N PHE A 118 10.43 0.11 -1.01
CA PHE A 118 11.10 0.30 0.27
C PHE A 118 10.87 1.71 0.85
N PRO A 119 11.04 1.88 2.17
CA PRO A 119 10.83 3.16 2.84
C PRO A 119 11.76 4.25 2.33
N LEU A 120 11.23 5.46 2.18
CA LEU A 120 12.01 6.64 1.76
C LEU A 120 12.85 7.26 2.87
N GLY A 121 12.83 6.70 4.08
CA GLY A 121 13.47 7.30 5.23
C GLY A 121 12.68 8.46 5.83
N GLY A 122 13.28 9.17 6.78
CA GLY A 122 12.69 10.30 7.47
C GLY A 122 12.80 10.24 8.99
N VAL A 123 11.95 10.99 9.68
CA VAL A 123 11.91 11.07 11.15
C VAL A 123 10.49 10.82 11.63
N ALA A 124 10.28 9.78 12.41
CA ALA A 124 9.00 9.43 13.01
C ALA A 124 8.88 9.98 14.42
N VAL A 125 7.76 10.61 14.73
CA VAL A 125 7.36 10.97 16.09
C VAL A 125 6.30 9.99 16.57
N ILE A 126 6.58 9.31 17.66
CA ILE A 126 5.70 8.32 18.28
C ILE A 126 5.03 8.96 19.50
N ALA A 127 3.70 8.89 19.54
CA ALA A 127 2.90 9.54 20.56
C ALA A 127 1.67 8.69 20.95
N LYS A 128 1.00 9.09 22.03
CA LYS A 128 -0.21 8.45 22.54
C LYS A 128 -1.42 8.57 21.61
N ASN A 129 -1.45 9.62 20.78
CA ASN A 129 -2.52 9.86 19.83
C ASN A 129 -2.01 10.64 18.62
N THR A 130 -2.83 10.71 17.57
CA THR A 130 -2.49 11.34 16.29
C THR A 130 -2.18 12.83 16.44
N TRP A 131 -2.96 13.56 17.26
CA TRP A 131 -2.74 15.00 17.47
C TRP A 131 -1.39 15.30 18.10
N ALA A 132 -1.05 14.57 19.17
CA ALA A 132 0.27 14.70 19.81
C ALA A 132 1.41 14.38 18.85
N ALA A 133 1.26 13.32 18.03
CA ALA A 133 2.25 12.95 17.02
C ALA A 133 2.44 14.05 15.96
N ILE A 134 1.35 14.66 15.47
CA ILE A 134 1.40 15.78 14.52
C ILE A 134 2.09 16.98 15.15
N ARG A 135 1.68 17.40 16.35
CA ARG A 135 2.30 18.52 17.05
C ARG A 135 3.78 18.31 17.34
N GLY A 136 4.13 17.07 17.71
CA GLY A 136 5.54 16.70 17.90
C GLY A 136 6.33 16.77 16.61
N ARG A 137 5.79 16.25 15.48
CA ARG A 137 6.43 16.34 14.18
C ARG A 137 6.64 17.80 13.75
N ASP A 138 5.67 18.66 13.96
CA ASP A 138 5.75 20.07 13.58
C ASP A 138 6.74 20.87 14.45
N ALA A 139 7.05 20.37 15.64
CA ALA A 139 8.06 20.93 16.55
C ALA A 139 9.49 20.42 16.28
N LEU A 140 9.67 19.42 15.39
CA LEU A 140 10.99 18.95 15.00
C LEU A 140 11.75 20.01 14.20
N ARG A 141 13.05 20.08 14.45
CA ARG A 141 13.99 20.82 13.60
C ARG A 141 14.89 19.83 12.89
N ILE A 142 14.66 19.66 11.59
CA ILE A 142 15.38 18.67 10.80
C ILE A 142 16.19 19.40 9.74
N THR A 143 17.49 19.07 9.67
CA THR A 143 18.34 19.48 8.54
C THR A 143 18.32 18.35 7.51
N TRP A 144 17.97 18.72 6.29
CA TRP A 144 17.87 17.80 5.15
C TRP A 144 18.99 18.04 4.16
N GLU A 145 19.51 16.97 3.60
CA GLU A 145 20.28 16.97 2.35
C GLU A 145 19.33 16.66 1.20
N GLY A 146 19.31 17.46 0.16
CA GLY A 146 18.37 17.31 -0.97
C GLY A 146 18.75 16.21 -1.97
N GLY A 147 20.00 15.74 -1.94
CA GLY A 147 20.48 14.71 -2.85
C GLY A 147 20.42 15.11 -4.33
N PRO A 148 20.32 14.14 -5.25
CA PRO A 148 20.38 14.40 -6.69
C PRO A 148 19.18 15.23 -7.23
N ASN A 149 18.10 15.32 -6.48
CA ASN A 149 16.88 16.02 -6.86
C ASN A 149 16.69 17.34 -6.11
N ALA A 150 17.74 17.88 -5.46
CA ALA A 150 17.67 19.09 -4.67
C ALA A 150 17.14 20.32 -5.43
N THR A 151 17.39 20.37 -6.74
CA THR A 151 16.99 21.47 -7.62
C THR A 151 15.70 21.19 -8.41
N TYR A 152 14.97 20.11 -8.06
CA TYR A 152 13.73 19.80 -8.75
C TYR A 152 12.68 20.92 -8.57
N ASP A 153 12.18 21.40 -9.69
CA ASP A 153 11.10 22.37 -9.77
C ASP A 153 10.00 21.88 -10.71
N SER A 154 8.77 21.80 -10.22
CA SER A 154 7.64 21.27 -10.97
C SER A 154 7.23 22.14 -12.16
N THR A 155 7.44 23.45 -12.09
CA THR A 155 7.13 24.38 -13.18
C THR A 155 8.11 24.22 -14.33
N ALA A 156 9.40 24.14 -14.01
CA ALA A 156 10.44 23.88 -15.01
C ALA A 156 10.28 22.49 -15.65
N TYR A 157 9.96 21.46 -14.82
CA TYR A 157 9.73 20.10 -15.30
C TYR A 157 8.51 19.98 -16.22
N LYS A 158 7.45 20.77 -15.98
CA LYS A 158 6.28 20.84 -16.87
C LYS A 158 6.66 21.23 -18.28
N ALA A 159 7.58 22.20 -18.46
CA ALA A 159 8.06 22.59 -19.77
C ALA A 159 8.79 21.42 -20.49
N THR A 160 9.62 20.68 -19.75
CA THR A 160 10.30 19.48 -20.25
C THR A 160 9.30 18.40 -20.68
N LEU A 161 8.26 18.14 -19.86
CA LEU A 161 7.21 17.18 -20.22
C LEU A 161 6.47 17.58 -21.48
N LEU A 162 6.09 18.86 -21.62
CA LEU A 162 5.40 19.36 -22.81
C LEU A 162 6.28 19.24 -24.07
N ALA A 163 7.58 19.47 -23.95
CA ALA A 163 8.51 19.26 -25.05
C ALA A 163 8.61 17.77 -25.44
N SER A 164 8.69 16.89 -24.45
CA SER A 164 8.75 15.43 -24.67
C SER A 164 7.51 14.88 -25.36
N VAL A 165 6.31 15.37 -25.00
CA VAL A 165 5.05 14.93 -25.66
C VAL A 165 4.97 15.36 -27.13
N ARG A 166 5.67 16.44 -27.51
CA ARG A 166 5.73 16.94 -28.90
C ARG A 166 6.83 16.29 -29.71
N ALA A 167 7.75 15.60 -29.08
CA ALA A 167 8.84 14.89 -29.78
C ALA A 167 8.34 13.49 -30.22
N PRO A 168 8.90 12.94 -31.34
CA PRO A 168 8.62 11.57 -31.72
C PRO A 168 8.96 10.60 -30.60
N GLY A 169 8.00 9.76 -30.21
CA GLY A 169 8.16 8.77 -29.17
C GLY A 169 8.68 7.43 -29.70
N LYS A 170 9.26 6.60 -28.83
CA LYS A 170 9.57 5.22 -29.15
C LYS A 170 8.28 4.39 -29.08
N ALA A 171 7.94 3.69 -30.16
CA ALA A 171 6.78 2.79 -30.17
C ALA A 171 6.96 1.66 -29.14
N GLY A 172 6.10 1.60 -28.15
CA GLY A 172 6.05 0.52 -27.17
C GLY A 172 5.38 -0.75 -27.72
N ARG A 173 4.39 -0.56 -28.60
CA ARG A 173 3.69 -1.61 -29.36
C ARG A 173 3.03 -0.96 -30.58
N ALA A 174 3.16 -1.59 -31.72
CA ALA A 174 2.42 -1.22 -32.93
C ALA A 174 1.58 -2.40 -33.40
N VAL A 175 0.30 -2.17 -33.70
CA VAL A 175 -0.62 -3.16 -34.30
C VAL A 175 -1.40 -2.42 -35.38
N GLY A 176 -1.29 -2.88 -36.62
CA GLY A 176 -1.83 -2.20 -37.79
C GLY A 176 -0.89 -1.08 -38.30
N ASP A 177 -1.43 -0.25 -39.19
CA ASP A 177 -0.71 0.89 -39.80
C ASP A 177 -0.82 2.07 -38.81
N VAL A 178 0.24 2.29 -38.06
CA VAL A 178 0.32 3.38 -37.08
C VAL A 178 1.30 4.42 -37.64
N PRO A 179 0.88 5.68 -37.84
CA PRO A 179 1.73 6.74 -38.36
C PRO A 179 2.91 7.10 -37.44
#